data_51bc0dee9759572185f24ca3dd40a970
#
_entry.id   51bc0dee9759572185f24ca3dd40a970
#
_cell.length_a   1.000
_cell.length_b   1.000
_cell.length_c   1.000
_cell.angle_alpha   90.00
_cell.angle_beta   90.00
_cell.angle_gamma   90.00
#
_symmetry.space_group_name_H-M   'P 1'
#
loop_
_entity.id
_entity.type
_entity.pdbx_description
1 polymer ?
#
loop_
_entity_poly.entity_id
_entity_poly.type
_entity_poly.pdbx_seq_one_letter_code
_entity_poly.pdbx_strand_id
1 'polypeptide(L)'
;MPLPPARGMQALLDEMATEMLRRMSAGPAALPDSWQEAPAGTCRGLRTALLGYRDGAKVFSGTRLTDQGHAEGQHALLGVLTRAGFELADAVQAFTTGYAYTIGFVIEEQAVHPVPGERAPGYDAEQRAAAIDPAYELAAAAGQDFFGDFEPRFERGLAVVVAGVERVLGP
;
A
#
# COMPACT_ATOMS: atom_id res chain seq x y z
N MET A 1 38.21 -19.12 -2.91
CA MET A 1 37.25 -18.55 -1.97
C MET A 1 35.92 -19.22 -2.27
N PRO A 2 35.33 -20.01 -1.39
CA PRO A 2 34.03 -20.65 -1.65
C PRO A 2 32.97 -19.58 -1.80
N LEU A 3 32.14 -19.70 -2.82
CA LEU A 3 30.95 -18.86 -2.98
C LEU A 3 30.06 -19.02 -1.73
N PRO A 4 29.52 -17.92 -1.18
CA PRO A 4 28.58 -18.02 -0.08
C PRO A 4 27.41 -18.93 -0.53
N PRO A 5 26.81 -19.72 0.39
CA PRO A 5 25.65 -20.54 0.03
C PRO A 5 24.59 -19.63 -0.59
N ALA A 6 24.01 -20.10 -1.68
CA ALA A 6 22.92 -19.39 -2.35
C ALA A 6 21.84 -19.09 -1.29
N ARG A 7 21.64 -17.83 -0.95
CA ARG A 7 20.52 -17.42 -0.12
C ARG A 7 19.27 -17.93 -0.82
N GLY A 8 18.39 -18.62 -0.11
CA GLY A 8 17.15 -19.12 -0.69
C GLY A 8 16.32 -17.99 -1.31
N MET A 9 15.39 -18.31 -2.20
CA MET A 9 14.50 -17.34 -2.85
C MET A 9 13.85 -16.38 -1.83
N GLN A 10 13.44 -16.90 -0.66
CA GLN A 10 12.82 -16.08 0.39
C GLN A 10 13.79 -15.01 0.93
N ALA A 11 15.06 -15.33 1.13
CA ALA A 11 16.04 -14.34 1.60
C ALA A 11 16.29 -13.23 0.56
N LEU A 12 16.20 -13.56 -0.73
CA LEU A 12 16.28 -12.56 -1.80
C LEU A 12 15.05 -11.63 -1.77
N LEU A 13 13.85 -12.17 -1.61
CA LEU A 13 12.62 -11.38 -1.51
C LEU A 13 12.64 -10.46 -0.27
N ASP A 14 13.11 -10.98 0.87
CA ASP A 14 13.25 -10.20 2.10
C ASP A 14 14.23 -9.02 1.92
N GLU A 15 15.36 -9.23 1.23
CA GLU A 15 16.32 -8.14 0.91
C GLU A 15 15.73 -7.14 -0.09
N MET A 16 14.99 -7.59 -1.09
CA MET A 16 14.31 -6.70 -2.05
C MET A 16 13.29 -5.81 -1.34
N ALA A 17 12.46 -6.38 -0.46
CA ALA A 17 11.48 -5.63 0.33
C ALA A 17 12.16 -4.63 1.28
N THR A 18 13.25 -5.03 1.93
CA THR A 18 14.05 -4.15 2.79
C THR A 18 14.65 -2.98 2.01
N GLU A 19 15.16 -3.22 0.80
CA GLU A 19 15.69 -2.15 -0.06
C GLU A 19 14.59 -1.20 -0.55
N MET A 20 13.39 -1.72 -0.89
CA MET A 20 12.24 -0.87 -1.24
C MET A 20 11.90 0.08 -0.09
N LEU A 21 11.84 -0.44 1.14
CA LEU A 21 11.56 0.37 2.32
C LEU A 21 12.68 1.39 2.60
N ARG A 22 13.92 1.00 2.46
CA ARG A 22 15.09 1.90 2.65
C ARG A 22 15.03 3.08 1.67
N ARG A 23 14.68 2.84 0.43
CA ARG A 23 14.51 3.92 -0.58
C ARG A 23 13.33 4.81 -0.26
N MET A 24 12.23 4.26 0.24
CA MET A 24 11.10 5.04 0.72
C MET A 24 11.49 5.95 1.89
N SER A 25 12.28 5.43 2.84
CA SER A 25 12.70 6.15 4.04
C SER A 25 13.85 7.13 3.80
N ALA A 26 14.55 7.06 2.67
CA ALA A 26 15.62 7.99 2.31
C ALA A 26 15.12 9.39 1.89
N GLY A 27 13.82 9.62 1.85
CA GLY A 27 13.21 10.93 1.59
C GLY A 27 13.26 11.86 2.83
N PRO A 28 13.29 13.19 2.65
CA PRO A 28 13.64 14.16 3.68
C PRO A 28 12.47 14.60 4.56
N ALA A 29 11.52 13.81 4.94
CA ALA A 29 10.37 14.34 5.65
C ALA A 29 10.23 13.79 7.07
N ALA A 30 10.37 14.68 8.06
CA ALA A 30 9.73 14.49 9.35
C ALA A 30 8.23 14.23 9.12
N LEU A 31 7.67 13.25 9.84
CA LEU A 31 6.23 13.01 9.78
C LEU A 31 5.47 14.28 10.21
N PRO A 32 4.33 14.58 9.58
CA PRO A 32 3.44 15.62 10.06
C PRO A 32 3.02 15.38 11.52
N ASP A 33 2.78 16.46 12.28
CA ASP A 33 2.25 16.34 13.65
C ASP A 33 0.79 15.90 13.68
N SER A 34 0.06 16.09 12.58
CA SER A 34 -1.32 15.63 12.45
C SER A 34 -1.37 14.11 12.39
N TRP A 35 -2.10 13.51 13.30
CA TRP A 35 -2.28 12.06 13.31
C TRP A 35 -3.08 11.55 12.11
N GLN A 36 -3.89 12.37 11.46
CA GLN A 36 -4.57 12.02 10.21
C GLN A 36 -3.60 12.00 9.03
N GLU A 37 -2.74 13.02 8.93
CA GLU A 37 -1.83 13.17 7.81
C GLU A 37 -0.60 12.25 7.88
N ALA A 38 -0.10 11.94 9.06
CA ALA A 38 1.10 11.10 9.20
C ALA A 38 0.88 9.66 8.67
N PRO A 39 -0.20 8.93 9.07
CA PRO A 39 -0.50 7.62 8.48
C PRO A 39 -0.87 7.73 7.00
N ALA A 40 -1.65 8.75 6.60
CA ALA A 40 -2.03 8.96 5.21
C ALA A 40 -0.81 9.20 4.32
N GLY A 41 0.11 10.06 4.73
CA GLY A 41 1.38 10.31 4.04
C GLY A 41 2.24 9.04 3.94
N THR A 42 2.28 8.23 5.00
CA THR A 42 2.97 6.94 5.00
C THR A 42 2.37 5.98 3.97
N CYS A 43 1.04 5.89 3.88
CA CYS A 43 0.35 5.07 2.88
C CYS A 43 0.64 5.53 1.45
N ARG A 44 0.61 6.86 1.19
CA ARG A 44 0.97 7.42 -0.13
C ARG A 44 2.42 7.12 -0.50
N GLY A 45 3.35 7.30 0.44
CA GLY A 45 4.77 6.98 0.26
C GLY A 45 4.98 5.50 -0.05
N LEU A 46 4.32 4.62 0.68
CA LEU A 46 4.37 3.17 0.45
C LEU A 46 3.84 2.82 -0.94
N ARG A 47 2.65 3.32 -1.33
CA ARG A 47 2.11 3.10 -2.69
C ARG A 47 3.10 3.55 -3.77
N THR A 48 3.64 4.76 -3.65
CA THR A 48 4.62 5.31 -4.60
C THR A 48 5.85 4.40 -4.72
N ALA A 49 6.39 3.95 -3.59
CA ALA A 49 7.56 3.07 -3.57
C ALA A 49 7.28 1.72 -4.24
N LEU A 50 6.12 1.11 -3.95
CA LEU A 50 5.73 -0.18 -4.50
C LEU A 50 5.46 -0.12 -6.02
N LEU A 51 4.82 0.95 -6.50
CA LEU A 51 4.57 1.18 -7.93
C LEU A 51 5.87 1.41 -8.73
N GLY A 52 6.96 1.78 -8.07
CA GLY A 52 8.28 1.89 -8.69
C GLY A 52 8.91 0.55 -9.12
N TYR A 53 8.30 -0.58 -8.76
CA TYR A 53 8.79 -1.92 -9.07
C TYR A 53 7.69 -2.78 -9.66
N ARG A 54 8.01 -3.54 -10.71
CA ARG A 54 7.09 -4.54 -11.23
C ARG A 54 6.73 -5.55 -10.15
N ASP A 55 5.44 -5.81 -9.94
CA ASP A 55 4.92 -6.67 -8.87
C ASP A 55 5.40 -6.29 -7.45
N GLY A 56 5.75 -5.00 -7.24
CA GLY A 56 6.37 -4.52 -6.00
C GLY A 56 5.57 -4.85 -4.76
N ALA A 57 4.24 -4.70 -4.81
CA ALA A 57 3.38 -5.03 -3.67
C ALA A 57 3.34 -6.53 -3.38
N LYS A 58 3.36 -7.40 -4.39
CA LYS A 58 3.42 -8.86 -4.21
C LYS A 58 4.75 -9.30 -3.62
N VAL A 59 5.86 -8.69 -4.07
CA VAL A 59 7.20 -8.96 -3.52
C VAL A 59 7.30 -8.48 -2.08
N PHE A 60 6.76 -7.32 -1.77
CA PHE A 60 6.83 -6.71 -0.44
C PHE A 60 5.92 -7.42 0.57
N SER A 61 4.76 -7.89 0.14
CA SER A 61 3.77 -8.53 1.01
C SER A 61 4.27 -9.87 1.56
N GLY A 62 4.19 -10.04 2.87
CA GLY A 62 4.57 -11.29 3.55
C GLY A 62 6.08 -11.52 3.68
N THR A 63 6.93 -10.57 3.27
CA THR A 63 8.37 -10.64 3.48
C THR A 63 8.76 -10.15 4.89
N ARG A 64 9.93 -10.56 5.35
CA ARG A 64 10.51 -10.07 6.61
C ARG A 64 11.50 -8.95 6.31
N LEU A 65 11.32 -7.81 6.95
CA LEU A 65 12.28 -6.72 6.89
C LEU A 65 13.51 -7.06 7.72
N THR A 66 14.68 -6.90 7.14
CA THR A 66 15.94 -7.43 7.69
C THR A 66 16.82 -6.37 8.36
N ASP A 67 16.46 -5.08 8.25
CA ASP A 67 17.17 -3.98 8.91
C ASP A 67 16.32 -3.25 9.97
N GLN A 68 16.95 -2.33 10.70
CA GLN A 68 16.28 -1.55 11.75
C GLN A 68 15.52 -0.33 11.24
N GLY A 69 15.66 0.04 9.95
CA GLY A 69 14.99 1.23 9.39
C GLY A 69 13.47 1.16 9.48
N HIS A 70 12.91 -0.05 9.37
CA HIS A 70 11.46 -0.25 9.56
C HIS A 70 11.02 0.04 10.99
N ALA A 71 11.83 -0.31 12.00
CA ALA A 71 11.50 -0.04 13.39
C ALA A 71 11.56 1.47 13.72
N GLU A 72 12.49 2.20 13.12
CA GLU A 72 12.56 3.66 13.24
C GLU A 72 11.31 4.34 12.66
N GLY A 73 10.90 3.95 11.46
CA GLY A 73 9.68 4.47 10.82
C GLY A 73 8.41 4.14 11.62
N GLN A 74 8.28 2.89 12.10
CA GLN A 74 7.17 2.49 12.97
C GLN A 74 7.17 3.29 14.29
N HIS A 75 8.32 3.43 14.96
CA HIS A 75 8.44 4.20 16.19
C HIS A 75 7.98 5.65 15.99
N ALA A 76 8.42 6.29 14.92
CA ALA A 76 8.04 7.66 14.62
C ALA A 76 6.52 7.80 14.39
N LEU A 77 5.92 6.92 13.59
CA LEU A 77 4.49 6.95 13.29
C LEU A 77 3.63 6.63 14.50
N LEU A 78 3.96 5.57 15.25
CA LEU A 78 3.26 5.23 16.50
C LEU A 78 3.40 6.35 17.53
N GLY A 79 4.55 7.03 17.56
CA GLY A 79 4.76 8.22 18.40
C GLY A 79 3.84 9.40 18.05
N VAL A 80 3.52 9.63 16.78
CA VAL A 80 2.52 10.65 16.38
C VAL A 80 1.15 10.27 16.91
N LEU A 81 0.73 9.02 16.70
CA LEU A 81 -0.59 8.53 17.13
C LEU A 81 -0.74 8.56 18.65
N THR A 82 0.24 8.06 19.40
CA THR A 82 0.18 8.04 20.87
C THR A 82 0.19 9.45 21.49
N ARG A 83 0.95 10.40 20.90
CA ARG A 83 0.88 11.80 21.32
C ARG A 83 -0.49 12.45 21.05
N ALA A 84 -1.20 11.98 20.04
CA ALA A 84 -2.57 12.42 19.75
C ALA A 84 -3.63 11.79 20.68
N GLY A 85 -3.23 10.87 21.56
CA GLY A 85 -4.11 10.26 22.57
C GLY A 85 -4.55 8.82 22.27
N PHE A 86 -4.07 8.20 21.18
CA PHE A 86 -4.36 6.79 20.92
C PHE A 86 -3.64 5.89 21.95
N GLU A 87 -4.34 4.88 22.45
CA GLU A 87 -3.69 3.76 23.11
C GLU A 87 -2.78 3.03 22.11
N LEU A 88 -1.69 2.43 22.60
CA LEU A 88 -0.72 1.77 21.71
C LEU A 88 -1.35 0.68 20.84
N ALA A 89 -2.29 -0.08 21.38
CA ALA A 89 -2.99 -1.14 20.63
C ALA A 89 -3.81 -0.56 19.46
N ASP A 90 -4.51 0.56 19.70
CA ASP A 90 -5.31 1.26 18.69
C ASP A 90 -4.43 1.94 17.65
N ALA A 91 -3.28 2.50 18.06
CA ALA A 91 -2.27 3.04 17.14
C ALA A 91 -1.71 1.96 16.21
N VAL A 92 -1.43 0.76 16.72
CA VAL A 92 -0.99 -0.40 15.92
C VAL A 92 -2.11 -0.84 14.97
N GLN A 93 -3.36 -0.89 15.44
CA GLN A 93 -4.50 -1.25 14.59
C GLN A 93 -4.72 -0.22 13.46
N ALA A 94 -4.62 1.07 13.75
CA ALA A 94 -4.70 2.13 12.75
C ALA A 94 -3.60 1.99 11.67
N PHE A 95 -2.34 1.77 12.11
CA PHE A 95 -1.22 1.54 11.20
C PHE A 95 -1.45 0.31 10.31
N THR A 96 -1.80 -0.84 10.92
CA THR A 96 -1.97 -2.10 10.17
C THR A 96 -3.15 -2.05 9.21
N THR A 97 -4.21 -1.31 9.53
CA THR A 97 -5.36 -1.11 8.64
C THR A 97 -4.96 -0.31 7.41
N GLY A 98 -4.27 0.83 7.57
CA GLY A 98 -3.75 1.63 6.46
C GLY A 98 -2.74 0.86 5.59
N TYR A 99 -1.85 0.11 6.23
CA TYR A 99 -0.89 -0.76 5.54
C TYR A 99 -1.61 -1.82 4.68
N ALA A 100 -2.56 -2.57 5.26
CA ALA A 100 -3.29 -3.61 4.55
C ALA A 100 -4.11 -3.06 3.38
N TYR A 101 -4.75 -1.90 3.57
CA TYR A 101 -5.43 -1.16 2.50
C TYR A 101 -4.47 -0.86 1.36
N THR A 102 -3.31 -0.27 1.66
CA THR A 102 -2.32 0.16 0.66
C THR A 102 -1.77 -1.03 -0.12
N ILE A 103 -1.34 -2.10 0.57
CA ILE A 103 -0.82 -3.30 -0.08
C ILE A 103 -1.87 -3.93 -1.01
N GLY A 104 -3.09 -4.15 -0.50
CA GLY A 104 -4.17 -4.73 -1.30
C GLY A 104 -4.52 -3.88 -2.52
N PHE A 105 -4.61 -2.57 -2.33
CA PHE A 105 -4.89 -1.64 -3.42
C PHE A 105 -3.81 -1.68 -4.51
N VAL A 106 -2.53 -1.66 -4.13
CA VAL A 106 -1.42 -1.68 -5.11
C VAL A 106 -1.33 -3.02 -5.83
N ILE A 107 -1.64 -4.14 -5.18
CA ILE A 107 -1.71 -5.45 -5.86
C ILE A 107 -2.73 -5.40 -6.99
N GLU A 108 -3.93 -4.85 -6.75
CA GLU A 108 -4.98 -4.71 -7.76
C GLU A 108 -4.59 -3.69 -8.85
N GLU A 109 -4.00 -2.56 -8.47
CA GLU A 109 -3.51 -1.56 -9.41
C GLU A 109 -2.43 -2.15 -10.34
N GLN A 110 -1.47 -2.90 -9.80
CA GLN A 110 -0.41 -3.56 -10.58
C GLN A 110 -0.91 -4.74 -11.43
N ALA A 111 -2.06 -5.33 -11.08
CA ALA A 111 -2.70 -6.31 -11.96
C ALA A 111 -3.21 -5.65 -13.25
N VAL A 112 -3.70 -4.40 -13.15
CA VAL A 112 -4.17 -3.62 -14.31
C VAL A 112 -3.02 -2.88 -14.99
N HIS A 113 -2.10 -2.31 -14.22
CA HIS A 113 -0.95 -1.54 -14.69
C HIS A 113 0.35 -2.16 -14.16
N PRO A 114 0.89 -3.23 -14.79
CA PRO A 114 2.08 -3.94 -14.31
C PRO A 114 3.34 -3.07 -14.27
N VAL A 115 3.40 -2.05 -15.11
CA VAL A 115 4.41 -1.00 -15.11
C VAL A 115 3.76 0.34 -15.48
N PRO A 116 4.34 1.49 -15.06
CA PRO A 116 3.79 2.80 -15.40
C PRO A 116 3.59 2.98 -16.92
N GLY A 117 2.39 3.40 -17.30
CA GLY A 117 2.03 3.66 -18.70
C GLY A 117 1.59 2.44 -19.52
N GLU A 118 1.64 1.24 -18.97
CA GLU A 118 1.15 0.03 -19.61
C GLU A 118 -0.13 -0.47 -18.94
N ARG A 119 -1.09 -0.93 -19.73
CA ARG A 119 -2.28 -1.63 -19.27
C ARG A 119 -2.19 -3.10 -19.66
N ALA A 120 -2.42 -3.99 -18.70
CA ALA A 120 -2.41 -5.43 -18.97
C ALA A 120 -3.59 -5.83 -19.88
N PRO A 121 -3.40 -6.81 -20.81
CA PRO A 121 -4.47 -7.33 -21.61
C PRO A 121 -5.63 -7.87 -20.77
N GLY A 122 -6.87 -7.67 -21.22
CA GLY A 122 -8.08 -8.16 -20.55
C GLY A 122 -8.65 -7.25 -19.46
N TYR A 123 -8.00 -6.10 -19.20
CA TYR A 123 -8.52 -5.09 -18.25
C TYR A 123 -9.17 -3.87 -18.95
N ASP A 124 -9.58 -4.04 -20.21
CA ASP A 124 -10.38 -3.03 -20.90
C ASP A 124 -11.81 -3.04 -20.35
N ALA A 125 -12.29 -1.87 -19.91
CA ALA A 125 -13.59 -1.74 -19.27
C ALA A 125 -14.76 -1.95 -20.24
N GLU A 126 -14.62 -1.54 -21.52
CA GLU A 126 -15.66 -1.70 -22.54
C GLU A 126 -15.76 -3.16 -22.95
N GLN A 127 -14.63 -3.85 -23.19
CA GLN A 127 -14.62 -5.28 -23.50
C GLN A 127 -15.21 -6.11 -22.37
N ARG A 128 -14.88 -5.74 -21.11
CA ARG A 128 -15.45 -6.40 -19.95
C ARG A 128 -16.94 -6.18 -19.84
N ALA A 129 -17.42 -4.95 -20.02
CA ALA A 129 -18.86 -4.63 -19.97
C ALA A 129 -19.62 -5.41 -21.04
N ALA A 130 -19.09 -5.50 -22.25
CA ALA A 130 -19.69 -6.26 -23.36
C ALA A 130 -19.74 -7.77 -23.11
N ALA A 131 -18.86 -8.32 -22.28
CA ALA A 131 -18.80 -9.74 -21.92
C ALA A 131 -19.73 -10.11 -20.75
N ILE A 132 -20.27 -9.12 -20.02
CA ILE A 132 -21.19 -9.35 -18.89
C ILE A 132 -22.60 -9.56 -19.42
N ASP A 133 -23.30 -10.55 -18.87
CA ASP A 133 -24.71 -10.80 -19.18
C ASP A 133 -25.54 -9.51 -18.92
N PRO A 134 -26.39 -9.08 -19.88
CA PRO A 134 -27.23 -7.89 -19.73
C PRO A 134 -28.09 -7.87 -18.47
N ALA A 135 -28.39 -9.02 -17.88
CA ALA A 135 -29.11 -9.11 -16.60
C ALA A 135 -28.32 -8.49 -15.42
N TYR A 136 -27.02 -8.24 -15.58
CA TYR A 136 -26.13 -7.72 -14.52
C TYR A 136 -25.68 -6.27 -14.82
N GLU A 137 -26.64 -5.38 -15.05
CA GLU A 137 -26.40 -3.98 -15.46
C GLU A 137 -25.43 -3.24 -14.53
N LEU A 138 -25.56 -3.38 -13.20
CA LEU A 138 -24.68 -2.72 -12.24
C LEU A 138 -23.24 -3.23 -12.33
N ALA A 139 -23.05 -4.52 -12.57
CA ALA A 139 -21.72 -5.09 -12.73
C ALA A 139 -21.03 -4.63 -14.03
N ALA A 140 -21.80 -4.45 -15.10
CA ALA A 140 -21.30 -3.90 -16.35
C ALA A 140 -20.94 -2.41 -16.18
N ALA A 141 -21.82 -1.60 -15.59
CA ALA A 141 -21.62 -0.17 -15.37
C ALA A 141 -20.43 0.13 -14.44
N ALA A 142 -20.22 -0.69 -13.41
CA ALA A 142 -19.14 -0.51 -12.43
C ALA A 142 -17.73 -0.73 -13.01
N GLY A 143 -17.59 -1.22 -14.25
CA GLY A 143 -16.30 -1.51 -14.85
C GLY A 143 -15.35 -0.30 -14.92
N GLN A 144 -15.87 0.88 -15.23
CA GLN A 144 -15.09 2.12 -15.26
C GLN A 144 -14.57 2.51 -13.87
N ASP A 145 -15.37 2.31 -12.83
CA ASP A 145 -14.98 2.60 -11.46
C ASP A 145 -13.96 1.58 -10.93
N PHE A 146 -14.05 0.31 -11.35
CA PHE A 146 -13.10 -0.73 -10.94
C PHE A 146 -11.73 -0.60 -11.61
N PHE A 147 -11.68 -0.24 -12.89
CA PHE A 147 -10.46 -0.28 -13.71
C PHE A 147 -10.06 1.08 -14.27
N GLY A 148 -10.68 2.15 -13.79
CA GLY A 148 -10.42 3.52 -14.21
C GLY A 148 -9.21 4.14 -13.54
N ASP A 149 -9.34 5.40 -13.12
CA ASP A 149 -8.26 6.16 -12.50
C ASP A 149 -8.00 5.69 -11.06
N PHE A 150 -6.84 5.09 -10.84
CA PHE A 150 -6.44 4.54 -9.53
C PHE A 150 -6.07 5.63 -8.52
N GLU A 151 -5.57 6.79 -8.94
CA GLU A 151 -5.15 7.86 -8.03
C GLU A 151 -6.32 8.39 -7.18
N PRO A 152 -7.43 8.91 -7.77
CA PRO A 152 -8.55 9.40 -6.98
C PRO A 152 -9.25 8.27 -6.21
N ARG A 153 -9.23 7.02 -6.69
CA ARG A 153 -9.77 5.86 -5.97
C ARG A 153 -8.94 5.56 -4.72
N PHE A 154 -7.61 5.59 -4.82
CA PHE A 154 -6.72 5.39 -3.68
C PHE A 154 -6.97 6.47 -2.62
N GLU A 155 -6.99 7.74 -3.00
CA GLU A 155 -7.20 8.86 -2.08
C GLU A 155 -8.58 8.79 -1.40
N ARG A 156 -9.63 8.45 -2.15
CA ARG A 156 -10.98 8.28 -1.58
C ARG A 156 -11.04 7.13 -0.58
N GLY A 157 -10.44 5.99 -0.90
CA GLY A 157 -10.39 4.85 0.00
C GLY A 157 -9.52 5.10 1.23
N LEU A 158 -8.40 5.81 1.07
CA LEU A 158 -7.56 6.24 2.18
C LEU A 158 -8.31 7.18 3.13
N ALA A 159 -9.09 8.12 2.59
CA ALA A 159 -9.96 8.99 3.40
C ALA A 159 -11.01 8.19 4.19
N VAL A 160 -11.58 7.13 3.61
CA VAL A 160 -12.50 6.21 4.32
C VAL A 160 -11.77 5.49 5.45
N VAL A 161 -10.53 5.02 5.23
CA VAL A 161 -9.72 4.37 6.26
C VAL A 161 -9.45 5.35 7.41
N VAL A 162 -8.99 6.57 7.13
CA VAL A 162 -8.71 7.59 8.16
C VAL A 162 -9.96 7.96 8.95
N ALA A 163 -11.09 8.19 8.27
CA ALA A 163 -12.37 8.48 8.95
C ALA A 163 -12.86 7.29 9.79
N GLY A 164 -12.65 6.06 9.32
CA GLY A 164 -12.94 4.85 10.08
C GLY A 164 -12.09 4.71 11.34
N VAL A 165 -10.79 4.97 11.23
CA VAL A 165 -9.86 5.00 12.37
C VAL A 165 -10.30 6.05 13.38
N GLU A 166 -10.59 7.29 12.94
CA GLU A 166 -11.05 8.37 13.80
C GLU A 166 -12.33 7.99 14.56
N ARG A 167 -13.28 7.40 13.87
CA ARG A 167 -14.60 7.06 14.45
C ARG A 167 -14.56 5.88 15.41
N VAL A 168 -13.67 4.90 15.17
CA VAL A 168 -13.68 3.59 15.86
C VAL A 168 -12.56 3.48 16.88
N LEU A 169 -11.39 4.04 16.60
CA LEU A 169 -10.16 3.89 17.39
C LEU A 169 -9.65 5.23 17.93
N GLY A 170 -10.15 6.34 17.41
CA GLY A 170 -9.70 7.68 17.80
C GLY A 170 -9.94 7.98 19.28
N PRO A 171 -9.12 8.88 19.85
CA PRO A 171 -9.24 9.30 21.25
C PRO A 171 -10.51 10.08 21.53
#